data_b211c2b38f9f8e3d8d6606de6abefbfa
#
_entry.id   b211c2b38f9f8e3d8d6606de6abefbfa
#
_cell.length_a   1.000
_cell.length_b   1.000
_cell.length_c   1.000
_cell.angle_alpha   90.00
_cell.angle_beta   90.00
_cell.angle_gamma   90.00
#
_symmetry.space_group_name_H-M   'P 1'
#
loop_
_entity.id
_entity.type
_entity.pdbx_description
1 polymer ?
#
loop_
_entity_poly.entity_id
_entity_poly.type
_entity_poly.pdbx_seq_one_letter_code
_entity_poly.pdbx_strand_id
1 'polypeptide(L)'
;MYKRQLPHLGEIPNLVVLRTFSKMYGLAGLRLGYGVMPEWLADLLLRVKLPFSVNILAEQAGLAALDDDIFVSQTLLVVSEGRRLLERELSAMGCKVWPSQANFLMFEPPMDARTLFEALLAKGVIIRPLGSYGMPEKLRVSIGNEEENLEFLAKTAEVLRDHDRHS
;
A
#
# COMPACT_ATOMS: atom_id res chain seq x y z
N MET A 1 11.48 3.28 -10.01
CA MET A 1 11.04 4.23 -8.97
C MET A 1 11.86 4.17 -7.68
N TYR A 2 12.40 3.05 -7.29
CA TYR A 2 13.07 2.84 -5.99
C TYR A 2 14.50 3.42 -5.86
N LYS A 3 15.11 3.88 -6.95
CA LYS A 3 16.51 4.37 -6.94
C LYS A 3 16.66 5.91 -6.89
N ARG A 4 15.56 6.67 -6.85
CA ARG A 4 15.61 8.14 -6.99
C ARG A 4 16.29 8.86 -5.82
N GLN A 5 16.18 8.35 -4.61
CA GLN A 5 16.75 9.01 -3.42
C GLN A 5 18.20 8.59 -3.15
N LEU A 6 18.59 7.36 -3.53
CA LEU A 6 19.93 6.84 -3.25
C LEU A 6 21.09 7.68 -3.82
N PRO A 7 21.00 8.24 -5.04
CA PRO A 7 22.06 9.12 -5.57
C PRO A 7 22.31 10.37 -4.74
N HIS A 8 21.30 10.87 -4.02
CA HIS A 8 21.41 12.08 -3.21
C HIS A 8 22.03 11.87 -1.82
N LEU A 9 22.30 10.62 -1.43
CA LEU A 9 22.92 10.32 -0.13
C LEU A 9 24.32 10.93 0.03
N GLY A 10 25.06 11.06 -1.07
CA GLY A 10 26.38 11.70 -1.06
C GLY A 10 26.33 13.23 -1.09
N GLU A 11 25.20 13.80 -1.49
CA GLU A 11 25.02 15.25 -1.67
C GLU A 11 24.37 15.90 -0.44
N ILE A 12 23.52 15.15 0.27
CA ILE A 12 22.72 15.64 1.39
C ILE A 12 23.20 14.95 2.68
N PRO A 13 23.92 15.64 3.56
CA PRO A 13 24.64 15.03 4.68
C PRO A 13 23.74 14.48 5.80
N ASN A 14 22.45 14.81 5.80
CA ASN A 14 21.46 14.34 6.78
C ASN A 14 20.32 13.54 6.14
N LEU A 15 20.48 13.08 4.91
CA LEU A 15 19.48 12.24 4.24
C LEU A 15 19.52 10.81 4.78
N VAL A 16 18.34 10.29 5.11
CA VAL A 16 18.12 8.89 5.48
C VAL A 16 17.08 8.29 4.55
N VAL A 17 17.38 7.17 3.94
CA VAL A 17 16.47 6.44 3.06
C VAL A 17 16.08 5.12 3.73
N LEU A 18 14.81 5.00 4.13
CA LEU A 18 14.28 3.78 4.74
C LEU A 18 13.60 2.90 3.69
N ARG A 19 13.75 1.59 3.81
CA ARG A 19 13.12 0.58 2.97
C ARG A 19 12.54 -0.54 3.82
N THR A 20 11.49 -1.16 3.32
CA THR A 20 10.81 -2.26 4.00
C THR A 20 10.66 -3.47 3.08
N PHE A 21 10.72 -4.65 3.66
CA PHE A 21 10.37 -5.91 3.00
C PHE A 21 8.88 -6.26 3.13
N SER A 22 8.12 -5.45 3.87
CA SER A 22 6.72 -5.74 4.22
C SER A 22 5.72 -5.68 3.05
N LYS A 23 6.06 -5.06 1.93
CA LYS A 23 5.12 -4.86 0.80
C LYS A 23 5.57 -5.62 -0.43
N MET A 24 6.45 -5.03 -1.23
CA MET A 24 6.91 -5.56 -2.51
C MET A 24 7.49 -6.98 -2.42
N TYR A 25 8.15 -7.29 -1.32
CA TYR A 25 8.76 -8.61 -1.08
C TYR A 25 7.84 -9.60 -0.33
N GLY A 26 6.62 -9.23 0.03
CA GLY A 26 5.67 -10.12 0.71
C GLY A 26 6.01 -10.50 2.16
N LEU A 27 7.05 -9.93 2.77
CA LEU A 27 7.59 -10.35 4.07
C LEU A 27 7.10 -9.51 5.26
N ALA A 28 5.82 -9.07 5.24
CA ALA A 28 5.28 -8.18 6.27
C ALA A 28 5.35 -8.80 7.69
N GLY A 29 5.12 -10.09 7.83
CA GLY A 29 5.13 -10.81 9.11
C GLY A 29 6.51 -10.93 9.73
N LEU A 30 7.58 -10.88 8.93
CA LEU A 30 8.95 -11.06 9.40
C LEU A 30 9.58 -9.80 10.02
N ARG A 31 8.93 -8.65 9.94
CA ARG A 31 9.36 -7.37 10.52
C ARG A 31 10.75 -6.93 10.07
N LEU A 32 11.04 -7.03 8.77
CA LEU A 32 12.32 -6.70 8.16
C LEU A 32 12.26 -5.38 7.38
N GLY A 33 13.32 -4.60 7.51
CA GLY A 33 13.57 -3.39 6.75
C GLY A 33 15.03 -2.98 6.88
N TYR A 34 15.43 -1.99 6.10
CA TYR A 34 16.77 -1.43 6.19
C TYR A 34 16.77 0.09 5.99
N GLY A 35 17.82 0.73 6.47
CA GLY A 35 18.08 2.15 6.26
C GLY A 35 19.44 2.35 5.60
N VAL A 36 19.50 3.28 4.66
CA VAL A 36 20.74 3.78 4.08
C VAL A 36 20.90 5.23 4.54
N MET A 37 22.01 5.51 5.16
CA MET A 37 22.26 6.78 5.87
C MET A 37 23.73 7.10 5.95
N PRO A 38 24.13 8.33 6.34
CA PRO A 38 25.53 8.67 6.62
C PRO A 38 26.11 7.80 7.72
N GLU A 39 27.40 7.47 7.62
CA GLU A 39 28.12 6.56 8.53
C GLU A 39 28.02 7.00 9.99
N TRP A 40 28.21 8.30 10.27
CA TRP A 40 28.10 8.83 11.62
C TRP A 40 26.75 8.54 12.28
N LEU A 41 25.65 8.56 11.52
CA LEU A 41 24.33 8.26 12.05
C LEU A 41 24.13 6.75 12.21
N ALA A 42 24.65 5.95 11.28
CA ALA A 42 24.62 4.48 11.38
C ALA A 42 25.34 4.01 12.66
N ASP A 43 26.51 4.57 12.97
CA ASP A 43 27.27 4.29 14.19
C ASP A 43 26.48 4.62 15.47
N LEU A 44 25.80 5.77 15.49
CA LEU A 44 24.97 6.15 16.64
C LEU A 44 23.78 5.19 16.80
N LEU A 45 23.11 4.82 15.71
CA LEU A 45 21.98 3.89 15.75
C LEU A 45 22.42 2.48 16.18
N LEU A 46 23.59 2.02 15.76
CA LEU A 46 24.13 0.73 16.20
C LEU A 46 24.37 0.66 17.71
N ARG A 47 24.73 1.78 18.35
CA ARG A 47 24.94 1.86 19.80
C ARG A 47 23.64 1.77 20.62
N VAL A 48 22.50 2.19 20.04
CA VAL A 48 21.18 2.15 20.71
C VAL A 48 20.28 1.04 20.21
N LYS A 49 20.68 0.35 19.14
CA LYS A 49 19.95 -0.78 18.59
C LYS A 49 19.84 -1.92 19.60
N LEU A 50 18.63 -2.47 19.77
CA LEU A 50 18.44 -3.65 20.60
C LEU A 50 19.22 -4.85 20.03
N PRO A 51 19.91 -5.62 20.88
CA PRO A 51 20.51 -6.89 20.47
C PRO A 51 19.46 -7.81 19.84
N PHE A 52 19.85 -8.55 18.81
CA PHE A 52 18.98 -9.54 18.15
C PHE A 52 17.66 -8.97 17.61
N SER A 53 17.62 -7.69 17.25
CA SER A 53 16.42 -7.00 16.75
C SER A 53 15.89 -7.55 15.42
N VAL A 54 16.71 -8.27 14.66
CA VAL A 54 16.31 -9.02 13.46
C VAL A 54 16.45 -10.50 13.77
N ASN A 55 15.39 -11.28 13.56
CA ASN A 55 15.44 -12.72 13.73
C ASN A 55 16.11 -13.40 12.53
N ILE A 56 16.71 -14.56 12.75
CA ILE A 56 17.48 -15.25 11.70
C ILE A 56 16.64 -15.66 10.49
N LEU A 57 15.38 -16.00 10.68
CA LEU A 57 14.47 -16.35 9.58
C LEU A 57 14.17 -15.14 8.70
N ALA A 58 14.01 -13.96 9.32
CA ALA A 58 13.81 -12.71 8.57
C ALA A 58 15.05 -12.36 7.75
N GLU A 59 16.25 -12.55 8.30
CA GLU A 59 17.51 -12.32 7.59
C GLU A 59 17.64 -13.24 6.37
N GLN A 60 17.45 -14.55 6.54
CA GLN A 60 17.55 -15.51 5.45
C GLN A 60 16.46 -15.27 4.37
N ALA A 61 15.21 -15.01 4.78
CA ALA A 61 14.14 -14.70 3.86
C ALA A 61 14.39 -13.37 3.11
N GLY A 62 14.95 -12.38 3.80
CA GLY A 62 15.32 -11.11 3.19
C GLY A 62 16.39 -11.23 2.11
N LEU A 63 17.44 -12.04 2.39
CA LEU A 63 18.49 -12.33 1.42
C LEU A 63 17.92 -13.04 0.19
N ALA A 64 17.12 -14.09 0.39
CA ALA A 64 16.48 -14.80 -0.72
C ALA A 64 15.55 -13.89 -1.54
N ALA A 65 14.79 -13.01 -0.88
CA ALA A 65 13.88 -12.09 -1.55
C ALA A 65 14.60 -11.02 -2.41
N LEU A 66 15.83 -10.65 -2.06
CA LEU A 66 16.64 -9.73 -2.85
C LEU A 66 17.10 -10.31 -4.18
N ASP A 67 17.21 -11.63 -4.26
CA ASP A 67 17.64 -12.37 -5.45
C ASP A 67 16.44 -12.82 -6.31
N ASP A 68 15.19 -12.61 -5.85
CA ASP A 68 13.98 -13.00 -6.57
C ASP A 68 13.41 -11.82 -7.42
N ASP A 69 14.10 -11.49 -8.49
CA ASP A 69 13.65 -10.48 -9.45
C ASP A 69 12.33 -10.85 -10.14
N ILE A 70 12.02 -12.15 -10.26
CA ILE A 70 10.79 -12.63 -10.89
C ILE A 70 9.59 -12.23 -10.02
N PHE A 71 9.63 -12.56 -8.73
CA PHE A 71 8.56 -12.19 -7.78
C PHE A 71 8.35 -10.68 -7.72
N VAL A 72 9.45 -9.92 -7.64
CA VAL A 72 9.41 -8.44 -7.62
C VAL A 72 8.76 -7.89 -8.90
N SER A 73 9.15 -8.40 -10.07
CA SER A 73 8.61 -7.95 -11.34
C SER A 73 7.12 -8.27 -11.49
N GLN A 74 6.69 -9.47 -11.09
CA GLN A 74 5.29 -9.89 -11.08
C GLN A 74 4.46 -9.04 -10.11
N THR A 75 4.95 -8.82 -8.90
CA THR A 75 4.28 -7.97 -7.90
C THR A 75 4.08 -6.54 -8.42
N LEU A 76 5.09 -5.96 -9.04
CA LEU A 76 4.99 -4.62 -9.63
C LEU A 76 3.99 -4.56 -10.78
N LEU A 77 3.92 -5.60 -11.61
CA LEU A 77 2.96 -5.70 -12.71
C LEU A 77 1.53 -5.76 -12.16
N VAL A 78 1.23 -6.70 -11.26
CA VAL A 78 -0.09 -6.86 -10.63
C VAL A 78 -0.56 -5.56 -9.99
N VAL A 79 0.30 -4.91 -9.18
CA VAL A 79 -0.05 -3.64 -8.55
C VAL A 79 -0.27 -2.52 -9.57
N SER A 80 0.52 -2.48 -10.63
CA SER A 80 0.38 -1.46 -11.69
C SER A 80 -0.91 -1.61 -12.48
N GLU A 81 -1.26 -2.83 -12.87
CA GLU A 81 -2.48 -3.15 -13.62
C GLU A 81 -3.71 -2.99 -12.76
N GLY A 82 -3.71 -3.55 -11.54
CA GLY A 82 -4.81 -3.41 -10.59
C GLY A 82 -5.09 -1.95 -10.23
N ARG A 83 -4.04 -1.12 -10.10
CA ARG A 83 -4.20 0.32 -9.85
C ARG A 83 -4.92 1.01 -11.01
N ARG A 84 -4.52 0.74 -12.25
CA ARG A 84 -5.17 1.32 -13.44
C ARG A 84 -6.62 0.88 -13.56
N LEU A 85 -6.90 -0.40 -13.29
CA LEU A 85 -8.24 -0.94 -13.28
C LEU A 85 -9.12 -0.23 -12.25
N LEU A 86 -8.69 -0.20 -10.98
CA LEU A 86 -9.44 0.42 -9.90
C LEU A 86 -9.65 1.92 -10.12
N GLU A 87 -8.63 2.65 -10.57
CA GLU A 87 -8.72 4.09 -10.86
C GLU A 87 -9.76 4.37 -11.95
N ARG A 88 -9.73 3.61 -13.05
CA ARG A 88 -10.67 3.75 -14.16
C ARG A 88 -12.11 3.45 -13.73
N GLU A 89 -12.33 2.29 -13.11
CA GLU A 89 -13.68 1.81 -12.79
C GLU A 89 -14.31 2.63 -11.66
N LEU A 90 -13.57 2.98 -10.61
CA LEU A 90 -14.08 3.85 -9.55
C LEU A 90 -14.44 5.24 -10.10
N SER A 91 -13.62 5.79 -11.00
CA SER A 91 -13.93 7.06 -11.65
C SER A 91 -15.20 6.97 -12.52
N ALA A 92 -15.39 5.87 -13.23
CA ALA A 92 -16.60 5.62 -14.02
C ALA A 92 -17.87 5.48 -13.16
N MET A 93 -17.72 5.05 -11.89
CA MET A 93 -18.79 4.98 -10.90
C MET A 93 -19.07 6.34 -10.20
N GLY A 94 -18.43 7.44 -10.65
CA GLY A 94 -18.60 8.76 -10.06
C GLY A 94 -17.75 9.02 -8.81
N CYS A 95 -16.86 8.13 -8.44
CA CYS A 95 -15.93 8.36 -7.34
C CYS A 95 -14.83 9.34 -7.75
N LYS A 96 -14.46 10.22 -6.83
CA LYS A 96 -13.25 11.03 -6.98
C LYS A 96 -12.05 10.21 -6.51
N VAL A 97 -11.11 9.91 -7.41
CA VAL A 97 -9.92 9.10 -7.12
C VAL A 97 -8.67 9.97 -7.12
N TRP A 98 -7.81 9.80 -6.11
CA TRP A 98 -6.51 10.50 -6.07
C TRP A 98 -5.41 9.66 -6.71
N PRO A 99 -4.55 10.28 -7.54
CA PRO A 99 -3.41 9.60 -8.14
C PRO A 99 -2.51 8.95 -7.08
N SER A 100 -2.11 7.71 -7.31
CA SER A 100 -1.28 6.95 -6.37
C SER A 100 -0.08 6.32 -7.07
N GLN A 101 1.01 6.18 -6.31
CA GLN A 101 2.18 5.37 -6.66
C GLN A 101 2.39 4.23 -5.65
N ALA A 102 1.44 4.05 -4.72
CA ALA A 102 1.45 3.01 -3.71
C ALA A 102 0.70 1.74 -4.18
N ASN A 103 0.62 0.76 -3.31
CA ASN A 103 -0.19 -0.45 -3.48
C ASN A 103 -1.62 -0.28 -2.95
N PHE A 104 -2.12 0.94 -2.93
CA PHE A 104 -3.49 1.29 -2.56
C PHE A 104 -3.94 2.56 -3.29
N LEU A 105 -5.26 2.75 -3.37
CA LEU A 105 -5.88 4.00 -3.81
C LEU A 105 -6.66 4.65 -2.67
N MET A 106 -6.72 5.98 -2.69
CA MET A 106 -7.65 6.77 -1.90
C MET A 106 -8.74 7.30 -2.84
N PHE A 107 -9.99 7.20 -2.42
CA PHE A 107 -11.13 7.67 -3.19
C PHE A 107 -12.23 8.22 -2.28
N GLU A 108 -13.06 9.08 -2.84
CA GLU A 108 -14.27 9.64 -2.25
C GLU A 108 -15.46 9.15 -3.08
N PRO A 109 -16.39 8.39 -2.51
CA PRO A 109 -17.56 7.91 -3.22
C PRO A 109 -18.60 9.03 -3.43
N PRO A 110 -19.58 8.88 -4.37
CA PRO A 110 -20.65 9.84 -4.57
C PRO A 110 -21.76 9.76 -3.49
N MET A 111 -21.56 8.94 -2.46
CA MET A 111 -22.43 8.80 -1.31
C MET A 111 -21.63 8.93 -0.01
N ASP A 112 -22.29 8.89 1.15
CA ASP A 112 -21.60 8.89 2.44
C ASP A 112 -20.61 7.74 2.54
N ALA A 113 -19.33 8.05 2.83
CA ALA A 113 -18.24 7.10 2.82
C ALA A 113 -18.38 6.01 3.90
N ARG A 114 -18.95 6.36 5.06
CA ARG A 114 -19.20 5.40 6.14
C ARG A 114 -20.29 4.42 5.75
N THR A 115 -21.36 4.90 5.13
CA THR A 115 -22.45 4.06 4.62
C THR A 115 -21.94 3.07 3.57
N LEU A 116 -21.12 3.53 2.61
CA LEU A 116 -20.49 2.62 1.64
C LEU A 116 -19.60 1.58 2.32
N PHE A 117 -18.78 1.99 3.27
CA PHE A 117 -17.91 1.08 4.02
C PHE A 117 -18.71 0.00 4.75
N GLU A 118 -19.77 0.37 5.48
CA GLU A 118 -20.59 -0.56 6.24
C GLU A 118 -21.34 -1.54 5.31
N ALA A 119 -21.84 -1.07 4.17
CA ALA A 119 -22.49 -1.90 3.16
C ALA A 119 -21.52 -2.90 2.51
N LEU A 120 -20.30 -2.48 2.18
CA LEU A 120 -19.25 -3.36 1.66
C LEU A 120 -18.80 -4.39 2.70
N LEU A 121 -18.66 -3.98 3.96
CA LEU A 121 -18.31 -4.89 5.06
C LEU A 121 -19.36 -5.99 5.23
N ALA A 122 -20.64 -5.64 5.16
CA ALA A 122 -21.75 -6.62 5.19
C ALA A 122 -21.73 -7.60 4.01
N LYS A 123 -21.09 -7.23 2.89
CA LYS A 123 -20.90 -8.08 1.70
C LYS A 123 -19.55 -8.82 1.71
N GLY A 124 -18.80 -8.78 2.82
CA GLY A 124 -17.50 -9.45 2.98
C GLY A 124 -16.30 -8.70 2.40
N VAL A 125 -16.48 -7.46 1.94
CA VAL A 125 -15.39 -6.63 1.40
C VAL A 125 -14.90 -5.63 2.45
N ILE A 126 -13.63 -5.76 2.84
CA ILE A 126 -13.01 -4.92 3.87
C ILE A 126 -12.12 -3.87 3.22
N ILE A 127 -12.50 -2.60 3.35
CA ILE A 127 -11.70 -1.44 2.96
C ILE A 127 -11.42 -0.57 4.18
N ARG A 128 -10.68 0.53 4.05
CA ARG A 128 -10.31 1.35 5.19
C ARG A 128 -10.94 2.73 5.15
N PRO A 129 -11.82 3.09 6.11
CA PRO A 129 -12.24 4.48 6.32
C PRO A 129 -11.07 5.35 6.79
N LEU A 130 -11.03 6.61 6.34
CA LEU A 130 -9.94 7.53 6.66
C LEU A 130 -10.37 8.61 7.68
N GLY A 131 -11.50 8.45 8.36
CA GLY A 131 -11.97 9.37 9.38
C GLY A 131 -10.98 9.60 10.53
N SER A 132 -10.26 8.55 10.96
CA SER A 132 -9.20 8.67 11.98
C SER A 132 -7.99 9.52 11.54
N TYR A 133 -7.89 9.83 10.24
CA TYR A 133 -6.87 10.70 9.65
C TYR A 133 -7.41 12.11 9.34
N GLY A 134 -8.61 12.47 9.85
CA GLY A 134 -9.25 13.75 9.56
C GLY A 134 -9.88 13.86 8.17
N MET A 135 -10.14 12.73 7.52
CA MET A 135 -10.73 12.64 6.17
C MET A 135 -11.94 11.71 6.17
N PRO A 136 -13.05 12.09 6.85
CA PRO A 136 -14.21 11.20 7.03
C PRO A 136 -14.92 10.85 5.72
N GLU A 137 -14.82 11.69 4.69
CA GLU A 137 -15.43 11.51 3.37
C GLU A 137 -14.63 10.54 2.47
N LYS A 138 -13.46 10.05 2.93
CA LYS A 138 -12.54 9.27 2.09
C LYS A 138 -12.36 7.86 2.59
N LEU A 139 -12.17 6.99 1.61
CA LEU A 139 -11.90 5.57 1.79
C LEU A 139 -10.57 5.19 1.13
N ARG A 140 -9.94 4.14 1.63
CA ARG A 140 -8.75 3.57 1.04
C ARG A 140 -8.97 2.09 0.74
N VAL A 141 -8.69 1.69 -0.51
CA VAL A 141 -8.67 0.30 -0.94
C VAL A 141 -7.25 -0.14 -1.27
N SER A 142 -6.83 -1.29 -0.78
CA SER A 142 -5.58 -1.92 -1.21
C SER A 142 -5.77 -2.57 -2.57
N ILE A 143 -4.72 -2.53 -3.39
CA ILE A 143 -4.73 -3.21 -4.68
C ILE A 143 -4.43 -4.68 -4.40
N GLY A 144 -5.38 -5.54 -4.73
CA GLY A 144 -5.30 -6.99 -4.65
C GLY A 144 -4.88 -7.63 -5.98
N ASN A 145 -5.08 -8.94 -6.08
CA ASN A 145 -5.03 -9.64 -7.35
C ASN A 145 -6.25 -9.27 -8.24
N GLU A 146 -6.32 -9.80 -9.45
CA GLU A 146 -7.38 -9.45 -10.39
C GLU A 146 -8.77 -9.82 -9.85
N GLU A 147 -8.92 -11.02 -9.29
CA GLU A 147 -10.19 -11.51 -8.73
C GLU A 147 -10.68 -10.65 -7.58
N GLU A 148 -9.80 -10.32 -6.62
CA GLU A 148 -10.10 -9.45 -5.49
C GLU A 148 -10.49 -8.03 -5.93
N ASN A 149 -9.79 -7.48 -6.92
CA ASN A 149 -10.11 -6.16 -7.47
C ASN A 149 -11.48 -6.16 -8.16
N LEU A 150 -11.78 -7.19 -8.97
CA LEU A 150 -13.07 -7.32 -9.66
C LEU A 150 -14.22 -7.53 -8.68
N GLU A 151 -14.04 -8.34 -7.63
CA GLU A 151 -15.04 -8.52 -6.59
C GLU A 151 -15.34 -7.20 -5.86
N PHE A 152 -14.30 -6.48 -5.44
CA PHE A 152 -14.48 -5.16 -4.82
C PHE A 152 -15.27 -4.20 -5.72
N LEU A 153 -14.92 -4.11 -7.01
CA LEU A 153 -15.61 -3.25 -7.97
C LEU A 153 -17.07 -3.66 -8.17
N ALA A 154 -17.35 -4.96 -8.32
CA ALA A 154 -18.71 -5.48 -8.48
C ALA A 154 -19.60 -5.14 -7.28
N LYS A 155 -19.08 -5.36 -6.05
CA LYS A 155 -19.82 -5.05 -4.82
C LYS A 155 -20.01 -3.54 -4.64
N THR A 156 -19.00 -2.73 -4.98
CA THR A 156 -19.12 -1.26 -4.96
C THR A 156 -20.21 -0.78 -5.92
N ALA A 157 -20.21 -1.27 -7.16
CA ALA A 157 -21.23 -0.90 -8.14
C ALA A 157 -22.65 -1.34 -7.73
N GLU A 158 -22.78 -2.50 -7.05
CA GLU A 158 -24.06 -2.95 -6.50
C GLU A 158 -24.56 -1.98 -5.44
N VAL A 159 -23.75 -1.62 -4.46
CA VAL A 159 -24.14 -0.70 -3.36
C VAL A 159 -24.50 0.67 -3.89
N LEU A 160 -23.73 1.24 -4.82
CA LEU A 160 -24.03 2.54 -5.40
C LEU A 160 -25.38 2.54 -6.15
N ARG A 161 -25.64 1.50 -6.96
CA ARG A 161 -26.94 1.38 -7.66
C ARG A 161 -28.13 1.25 -6.71
N ASP A 162 -27.97 0.52 -5.62
CA ASP A 162 -29.03 0.36 -4.62
C ASP A 162 -29.29 1.66 -3.88
N HIS A 163 -28.26 2.45 -3.62
CA HIS A 163 -28.39 3.77 -3.03
C HIS A 163 -29.17 4.74 -3.93
N ASP A 164 -28.83 4.78 -5.24
CA ASP A 164 -29.50 5.65 -6.22
C ASP A 164 -31.00 5.34 -6.39
N ARG A 165 -31.43 4.09 -6.16
CA ARG A 165 -32.84 3.67 -6.24
C ARG A 165 -33.66 4.09 -5.03
N HIS A 166 -33.01 4.41 -3.92
CA HIS A 166 -33.68 4.73 -2.65
C HIS A 166 -33.51 6.21 -2.23
N SER A 167 -32.76 6.99 -3.01
CA SER A 167 -32.55 8.43 -2.87
C SER A 167 -33.42 9.21 -3.83
#